data_33bee65828e2dc4fa67eeb2be4b3b29c
#
_entry.id   33bee65828e2dc4fa67eeb2be4b3b29c
#
_cell.length_a   1.000
_cell.length_b   1.000
_cell.length_c   1.000
_cell.angle_alpha   90.00
_cell.angle_beta   90.00
_cell.angle_gamma   90.00
#
_symmetry.space_group_name_H-M   'P 1'
#
loop_
_entity.id
_entity.type
_entity.pdbx_description
1 polymer ?
#
loop_
_entity_poly.entity_id
_entity_poly.type
_entity_poly.pdbx_seq_one_letter_code
_entity_poly.pdbx_strand_id
1 'polypeptide(L)' 'SLLDVKGMSCPLPVLRANRSLRGMAPGDRLRVLATDRAAVADFQAFCRETGHALVSMSEEAGVFSFVIRRRAEPAGAA' A
#
# COMPACT_ATOMS: atom_id res chain seq x y z
N SER A 1 8.93 -0.17 7.49
CA SER A 1 8.10 -1.37 7.66
C SER A 1 7.97 -2.15 6.37
N LEU A 2 7.90 -3.44 6.47
CA LEU A 2 7.74 -4.34 5.33
C LEU A 2 6.51 -5.20 5.54
N LEU A 3 5.66 -5.27 4.52
CA LEU A 3 4.50 -6.14 4.49
C LEU A 3 4.63 -7.09 3.30
N ASP A 4 4.73 -8.38 3.59
CA ASP A 4 4.83 -9.39 2.56
C ASP A 4 3.47 -10.03 2.34
N VAL A 5 2.87 -9.74 1.20
CA VAL A 5 1.58 -10.35 0.80
C VAL A 5 1.73 -11.15 -0.49
N LYS A 6 2.94 -11.65 -0.76
CA LYS A 6 3.14 -12.53 -1.90
C LYS A 6 2.24 -13.74 -1.76
N GLY A 7 1.69 -14.20 -2.88
CA GLY A 7 0.78 -15.34 -2.91
C GLY A 7 -0.67 -14.99 -2.60
N MET A 8 -0.94 -13.81 -2.10
CA MET A 8 -2.32 -13.39 -1.84
C MET A 8 -2.93 -12.76 -3.07
N SER A 9 -4.22 -13.02 -3.29
CA SER A 9 -4.96 -12.45 -4.43
C SER A 9 -5.84 -11.30 -3.98
N CYS A 10 -6.21 -10.46 -4.96
CA CYS A 10 -7.12 -9.34 -4.77
C CYS A 10 -8.38 -9.79 -4.02
N PRO A 11 -8.85 -9.05 -3.01
CA PRO A 11 -8.39 -7.75 -2.54
C PRO A 11 -7.47 -7.81 -1.32
N LEU A 12 -6.92 -8.97 -0.97
CA LEU A 12 -6.20 -9.15 0.29
C LEU A 12 -4.97 -8.24 0.43
N PRO A 13 -4.14 -8.04 -0.63
CA PRO A 13 -2.97 -7.17 -0.47
C PRO A 13 -3.34 -5.77 0.02
N VAL A 14 -4.37 -5.16 -0.57
CA VAL A 14 -4.80 -3.81 -0.18
C VAL A 14 -5.39 -3.81 1.22
N LEU A 15 -6.19 -4.81 1.57
CA LEU A 15 -6.78 -4.88 2.91
C LEU A 15 -5.71 -5.00 3.98
N ARG A 16 -4.69 -5.81 3.74
CA ARG A 16 -3.59 -5.97 4.68
C ARG A 16 -2.76 -4.70 4.79
N ALA A 17 -2.49 -4.04 3.68
CA ALA A 17 -1.76 -2.78 3.68
C ALA A 17 -2.53 -1.69 4.42
N ASN A 18 -3.82 -1.60 4.21
CA ASN A 18 -4.65 -0.62 4.91
C ASN A 18 -4.57 -0.82 6.42
N ARG A 19 -4.64 -2.06 6.87
CA ARG A 19 -4.53 -2.38 8.29
C ARG A 19 -3.16 -1.97 8.85
N SER A 20 -2.08 -2.26 8.12
CA SER A 20 -0.74 -1.87 8.54
C SER A 20 -0.60 -0.36 8.64
N LEU A 21 -1.11 0.36 7.63
CA LEU A 21 -1.00 1.82 7.59
C LEU A 21 -1.74 2.49 8.75
N ARG A 22 -2.85 1.91 9.20
CA ARG A 22 -3.60 2.47 10.33
C ARG A 22 -2.79 2.50 11.61
N GLY A 23 -1.88 1.55 11.79
CA GLY A 23 -1.03 1.49 12.98
C GLY A 23 0.27 2.27 12.87
N MET A 24 0.49 2.96 11.75
CA MET A 24 1.73 3.68 11.50
C MET A 24 1.56 5.17 11.77
N ALA A 25 2.66 5.85 12.05
CA ALA A 25 2.65 7.29 12.22
C ALA A 25 2.51 8.00 10.87
N PRO A 26 1.91 9.20 10.83
CA PRO A 26 1.87 9.98 9.60
C PRO A 26 3.26 10.21 9.03
N GLY A 27 3.40 10.04 7.72
CA GLY A 27 4.67 10.18 7.04
C GLY A 27 5.53 8.92 6.99
N ASP A 28 5.19 7.90 7.79
CA ASP A 28 5.91 6.63 7.73
C ASP A 28 5.67 5.93 6.40
N ARG A 29 6.65 5.15 5.99
CA ARG A 29 6.59 4.42 4.73
C ARG A 29 6.43 2.93 4.97
N LEU A 30 5.57 2.32 4.16
CA LEU A 30 5.33 0.89 4.15
C LEU A 30 5.76 0.34 2.79
N ARG A 31 6.65 -0.65 2.81
CA ARG A 31 6.96 -1.40 1.61
C ARG A 31 6.10 -2.65 1.56
N VAL A 32 5.42 -2.85 0.43
CA VAL A 32 4.54 -4.00 0.22
C VAL A 32 5.08 -4.83 -0.92
N LEU A 33 5.20 -6.13 -0.70
CA LEU A 33 5.57 -7.08 -1.74
C LEU A 33 4.35 -7.92 -2.10
N ALA A 34 4.02 -7.99 -3.40
CA ALA A 34 2.86 -8.73 -3.90
C ALA A 34 3.21 -9.44 -5.19
N THR A 35 2.46 -10.49 -5.49
CA THR A 35 2.64 -11.24 -6.75
C THR A 35 1.40 -11.21 -7.62
N ASP A 36 0.25 -10.76 -7.11
CA ASP A 36 -0.95 -10.63 -7.91
C ASP A 36 -0.86 -9.38 -8.78
N ARG A 37 -0.98 -9.57 -10.10
CA ARG A 37 -0.92 -8.46 -11.04
C ARG A 37 -2.00 -7.41 -10.77
N ALA A 38 -3.15 -7.82 -10.26
CA ALA A 38 -4.24 -6.89 -9.92
C ALA A 38 -3.82 -5.90 -8.83
N ALA A 39 -2.78 -6.19 -8.06
CA ALA A 39 -2.33 -5.30 -6.99
C ALA A 39 -1.89 -3.94 -7.53
N VAL A 40 -1.39 -3.86 -8.77
CA VAL A 40 -0.96 -2.58 -9.35
C VAL A 40 -2.11 -1.59 -9.39
N ALA A 41 -3.20 -1.95 -10.07
CA ALA A 41 -4.36 -1.07 -10.16
C ALA A 41 -5.03 -0.88 -8.81
N ASP A 42 -5.05 -1.92 -7.99
CA ASP A 42 -5.68 -1.86 -6.67
C ASP A 42 -4.97 -0.86 -5.75
N PHE A 43 -3.63 -0.86 -5.74
CA PHE A 43 -2.88 0.09 -4.89
C PHE A 43 -2.95 1.51 -5.45
N GLN A 44 -3.00 1.67 -6.77
CA GLN A 44 -3.19 2.99 -7.35
C GLN A 44 -4.53 3.59 -6.93
N ALA A 45 -5.59 2.80 -7.03
CA ALA A 45 -6.92 3.23 -6.60
C ALA A 45 -6.98 3.50 -5.10
N PHE A 46 -6.42 2.60 -4.32
CA PHE A 46 -6.40 2.72 -2.85
C PHE A 46 -5.72 4.03 -2.41
N CYS A 47 -4.55 4.33 -2.95
CA CYS A 47 -3.83 5.55 -2.58
C CYS A 47 -4.59 6.79 -3.04
N ARG A 48 -5.19 6.76 -4.22
CA ARG A 48 -5.99 7.88 -4.72
C ARG A 48 -7.19 8.15 -3.81
N GLU A 49 -7.86 7.08 -3.35
CA GLU A 49 -9.08 7.21 -2.55
C GLU A 49 -8.81 7.57 -1.11
N THR A 50 -7.69 7.10 -0.56
CA THR A 50 -7.39 7.32 0.86
C THR A 50 -6.51 8.53 1.12
N GLY A 51 -5.81 9.02 0.09
CA GLY A 51 -4.86 10.11 0.27
C GLY A 51 -3.47 9.66 0.69
N HIS A 52 -3.22 8.37 0.90
CA HIS A 52 -1.86 7.89 1.07
C HIS A 52 -1.10 8.08 -0.23
N ALA A 53 0.20 8.28 -0.16
CA ALA A 53 1.02 8.52 -1.34
C ALA A 53 1.66 7.22 -1.82
N LEU A 54 1.44 6.88 -3.09
CA LEU A 54 2.19 5.80 -3.71
C LEU A 54 3.52 6.40 -4.19
N VAL A 55 4.55 6.22 -3.36
CA VAL A 55 5.85 6.87 -3.56
C VAL A 55 6.59 6.23 -4.71
N SER A 56 6.55 4.91 -4.80
CA SER A 56 7.22 4.18 -5.87
C SER A 56 6.59 2.82 -6.07
N MET A 57 6.81 2.28 -7.25
CA MET A 57 6.37 0.94 -7.61
C MET A 57 7.39 0.35 -8.57
N SER A 58 7.69 -0.92 -8.40
CA SER A 58 8.57 -1.64 -9.30
C SER A 58 8.12 -3.09 -9.41
N GLU A 59 8.59 -3.75 -10.47
CA GLU A 59 8.37 -5.18 -10.65
C GLU A 59 9.68 -5.84 -11.01
N GLU A 60 9.95 -6.99 -10.40
CA GLU A 60 11.13 -7.78 -10.73
C GLU A 60 10.78 -9.26 -10.56
N ALA A 61 10.92 -10.03 -11.63
CA ALA A 61 10.67 -11.46 -11.62
C ALA A 61 9.29 -11.83 -11.06
N GLY A 62 8.26 -11.06 -11.43
CA GLY A 62 6.90 -11.33 -11.00
C GLY A 62 6.55 -10.83 -9.62
N VAL A 63 7.47 -10.18 -8.93
CA VAL A 63 7.21 -9.60 -7.61
C VAL A 63 7.07 -8.09 -7.76
N PHE A 64 5.91 -7.58 -7.36
CA PHE A 64 5.62 -6.14 -7.35
C PHE A 64 6.01 -5.59 -5.98
N SER A 65 6.73 -4.46 -5.98
CA SER A 65 7.12 -3.76 -4.77
C SER A 65 6.52 -2.36 -4.80
N PHE A 66 5.76 -2.04 -3.75
CA PHE A 66 5.12 -0.73 -3.61
C PHE A 66 5.68 -0.07 -2.37
N VAL A 67 5.99 1.23 -2.44
CA VAL A 67 6.31 2.02 -1.27
C VAL A 67 5.19 3.03 -1.09
N ILE A 68 4.50 2.96 0.04
CA ILE A 68 3.34 3.79 0.35
C ILE A 68 3.68 4.62 1.57
N ARG A 69 3.55 5.96 1.46
CA ARG A 69 3.73 6.85 2.59
C ARG A 69 2.37 7.13 3.22
N ARG A 70 2.28 6.90 4.53
CA ARG A 70 1.05 7.17 5.25
C ARG A 70 0.76 8.67 5.21
N ARG A 71 -0.47 9.00 4.84
CA ARG A 71 -0.91 10.41 4.78
C ARG A 71 -0.80 11.05 6.15
N ALA A 72 -0.69 12.37 6.16
CA ALA A 72 -0.89 13.16 7.37
C ALA A 72 -2.33 12.99 7.84
N GLU A 73 -2.60 13.30 9.12
CA GLU A 73 -3.97 13.23 9.61
C GLU A 73 -4.86 14.10 8.74
N PRO A 74 -6.03 13.59 8.31
CA PRO A 74 -6.95 14.38 7.50
C PRO A 74 -7.37 15.64 8.23
N ALA A 75 -7.39 16.76 7.53
CA ALA A 75 -7.85 18.01 8.12
C ALA A 75 -9.26 17.87 8.68
N GLY A 76 -10.09 17.09 8.03
CA GLY A 76 -11.46 16.87 8.47
C GLY A 76 -11.59 15.94 9.65
N ALA A 77 -10.52 15.37 10.13
CA ALA A 77 -10.56 14.48 11.29
C ALA A 77 -10.82 15.25 12.59
N ALA A 78 -10.68 16.52 12.52
CA ALA A 78 -10.93 17.36 13.68
C ALA A 78 -12.42 17.38 14.02
#